data_39175c6703c3cba5da71473120de4f5f
#
_entry.id   39175c6703c3cba5da71473120de4f5f
#
_cell.length_a   1.000
_cell.length_b   1.000
_cell.length_c   1.000
_cell.angle_alpha   90.00
_cell.angle_beta   90.00
_cell.angle_gamma   90.00
#
_symmetry.space_group_name_H-M   'P 1'
#
loop_
_entity.id
_entity.type
_entity.pdbx_description
1 polymer ?
#
loop_
_entity_poly.entity_id
_entity_poly.type
_entity_poly.pdbx_seq_one_letter_code
_entity_poly.pdbx_strand_id
1 'polypeptide(L)'
;MYFDPYKLVAGGLYNDSVGDVGNGNEHGVSTARDGKTIVGFRGIDFGKIGSDSITLPIFELGGVETPIGIWDGKPGEKESRLLITAVYQKASIWNTYQEETYLLPERLKGIHDLYFELHQKIHLKGFVFRKYPKAFECLYANESEAIYGDQMRVTEKGVMDIGNNVTLEFSDMDFGSDGTDKICICGRTQNEKNTIHIRFFDGEKENRQIIEFPQEDEFTMQEFKIESVFGLQQVSFIFMPGSQFDFYSFQFLKKEGEEG
;
A
#
# COMPACT_ATOMS: atom_id res chain seq x y z
N MET A 1 19.62 3.33 -1.29
CA MET A 1 18.55 3.20 -2.34
C MET A 1 17.70 2.04 -1.92
N TYR A 2 16.38 2.23 -1.85
CA TYR A 2 15.43 1.18 -1.48
C TYR A 2 14.83 0.55 -2.73
N PHE A 3 14.41 -0.72 -2.63
CA PHE A 3 13.65 -1.38 -3.68
C PHE A 3 12.16 -0.98 -3.58
N ASP A 4 11.56 -0.74 -4.75
CA ASP A 4 10.12 -0.55 -4.90
C ASP A 4 9.47 -1.94 -5.09
N PRO A 5 8.75 -2.50 -4.09
CA PRO A 5 8.16 -3.83 -4.19
C PRO A 5 6.99 -3.92 -5.16
N TYR A 6 6.43 -2.78 -5.58
CA TYR A 6 5.29 -2.70 -6.49
C TYR A 6 5.68 -2.79 -7.96
N LYS A 7 6.99 -2.88 -8.24
CA LYS A 7 7.59 -3.24 -9.52
C LYS A 7 8.35 -4.55 -9.34
N LEU A 8 8.56 -5.28 -10.44
CA LEU A 8 9.36 -6.51 -10.39
C LEU A 8 10.76 -6.20 -9.85
N VAL A 9 11.06 -6.68 -8.65
CA VAL A 9 12.42 -6.71 -8.10
C VAL A 9 13.09 -7.94 -8.67
N ALA A 10 14.00 -7.75 -9.62
CA ALA A 10 14.66 -8.85 -10.30
C ALA A 10 15.51 -9.69 -9.33
N GLY A 11 15.45 -11.02 -9.46
CA GLY A 11 16.14 -11.95 -8.58
C GLY A 11 17.65 -11.70 -8.51
N GLY A 12 18.28 -11.33 -9.62
CA GLY A 12 19.71 -11.01 -9.68
C GLY A 12 20.15 -9.74 -8.94
N LEU A 13 19.20 -8.95 -8.41
CA LEU A 13 19.48 -7.79 -7.57
C LEU A 13 19.64 -8.13 -6.09
N TYR A 14 19.67 -9.44 -5.73
CA TYR A 14 19.92 -9.84 -4.35
C TYR A 14 21.21 -9.20 -3.82
N ASN A 15 21.20 -8.81 -2.55
CA ASN A 15 22.33 -8.16 -1.89
C ASN A 15 22.82 -8.94 -0.66
N ASP A 16 22.24 -10.11 -0.39
CA ASP A 16 22.71 -11.09 0.59
C ASP A 16 22.38 -12.51 0.11
N SER A 17 23.21 -13.49 0.44
CA SER A 17 22.94 -14.88 0.09
C SER A 17 23.67 -15.87 0.99
N VAL A 18 23.14 -17.10 1.06
CA VAL A 18 23.81 -18.27 1.69
C VAL A 18 23.63 -19.45 0.76
N GLY A 19 24.70 -20.24 0.61
CA GLY A 19 24.74 -21.39 -0.31
C GLY A 19 25.06 -20.96 -1.75
N ASP A 20 24.91 -21.91 -2.69
CA ASP A 20 25.20 -21.68 -4.10
C ASP A 20 24.07 -20.93 -4.79
N VAL A 21 24.38 -19.72 -5.25
CA VAL A 21 23.48 -18.88 -6.03
C VAL A 21 24.11 -18.58 -7.38
N GLY A 22 23.45 -18.99 -8.45
CA GLY A 22 23.87 -18.74 -9.82
C GLY A 22 22.97 -17.73 -10.53
N ASN A 23 23.40 -17.28 -11.69
CA ASN A 23 22.58 -16.45 -12.56
C ASN A 23 21.43 -17.28 -13.15
N GLY A 24 20.22 -16.79 -13.02
CA GLY A 24 19.05 -17.26 -13.73
C GLY A 24 18.86 -16.53 -15.06
N ASN A 25 17.93 -17.04 -15.87
CA ASN A 25 17.52 -16.33 -17.08
C ASN A 25 16.79 -15.03 -16.72
N GLU A 26 16.75 -14.08 -17.66
CA GLU A 26 16.00 -12.81 -17.53
C GLU A 26 16.33 -12.02 -16.25
N HIS A 27 17.61 -11.94 -15.88
CA HIS A 27 18.09 -11.28 -14.67
C HIS A 27 17.59 -11.93 -13.35
N GLY A 28 17.12 -13.17 -13.39
CA GLY A 28 16.75 -13.94 -12.22
C GLY A 28 17.95 -14.57 -11.50
N VAL A 29 17.65 -15.39 -10.49
CA VAL A 29 18.63 -16.24 -9.80
C VAL A 29 18.28 -17.71 -10.01
N SER A 30 19.29 -18.57 -9.95
CA SER A 30 19.15 -20.01 -9.90
C SER A 30 19.76 -20.52 -8.58
N THR A 31 19.04 -21.36 -7.88
CA THR A 31 19.47 -21.91 -6.59
C THR A 31 20.21 -23.24 -6.76
N ALA A 32 20.88 -23.72 -5.72
CA ALA A 32 21.55 -25.00 -5.70
C ALA A 32 20.57 -26.16 -5.92
N ARG A 33 21.07 -27.25 -6.51
CA ARG A 33 20.28 -28.47 -6.70
C ARG A 33 20.05 -29.20 -5.37
N ASP A 34 21.05 -29.22 -4.54
CA ASP A 34 21.05 -29.89 -3.26
C ASP A 34 21.45 -28.93 -2.16
N GLY A 35 20.80 -29.07 -1.00
CA GLY A 35 21.07 -28.27 0.16
C GLY A 35 20.24 -26.99 0.21
N LYS A 36 20.52 -26.19 1.24
CA LYS A 36 19.80 -24.96 1.54
C LYS A 36 20.42 -23.78 0.83
N THR A 37 19.59 -23.04 0.12
CA THR A 37 19.96 -21.75 -0.49
C THR A 37 19.09 -20.65 0.10
N ILE A 38 19.69 -19.52 0.45
CA ILE A 38 18.98 -18.31 0.89
C ILE A 38 19.35 -17.18 -0.05
N VAL A 39 18.35 -16.45 -0.52
CA VAL A 39 18.51 -15.24 -1.34
C VAL A 39 17.83 -14.09 -0.64
N GLY A 40 18.56 -13.02 -0.34
CA GLY A 40 18.10 -11.89 0.45
C GLY A 40 18.10 -10.57 -0.30
N PHE A 41 17.08 -9.77 -0.02
CA PHE A 41 16.87 -8.43 -0.55
C PHE A 41 16.65 -7.48 0.62
N ARG A 42 17.65 -6.66 0.93
CA ARG A 42 17.58 -5.70 2.01
C ARG A 42 17.10 -4.35 1.53
N GLY A 43 16.27 -3.71 2.34
CA GLY A 43 15.79 -2.37 2.07
C GLY A 43 14.65 -2.31 1.05
N ILE A 44 13.59 -3.08 1.27
CA ILE A 44 12.37 -3.04 0.47
C ILE A 44 11.41 -2.07 1.16
N ASP A 45 11.01 -1.01 0.47
CA ASP A 45 10.13 0.02 1.01
C ASP A 45 8.70 -0.19 0.56
N PHE A 46 7.88 -0.71 1.47
CA PHE A 46 6.44 -0.92 1.27
C PHE A 46 5.61 0.35 1.48
N GLY A 47 6.21 1.42 1.96
CA GLY A 47 5.50 2.64 2.33
C GLY A 47 4.48 2.45 3.45
N LYS A 48 3.55 3.39 3.58
CA LYS A 48 2.58 3.41 4.69
C LYS A 48 1.42 2.41 4.52
N ILE A 49 0.99 2.18 3.29
CA ILE A 49 -0.17 1.31 2.98
C ILE A 49 0.22 -0.16 3.09
N GLY A 50 1.38 -0.51 2.54
CA GLY A 50 1.90 -1.86 2.59
C GLY A 50 1.22 -2.86 1.64
N SER A 51 1.66 -4.11 1.72
CA SER A 51 1.08 -5.22 0.96
C SER A 51 1.25 -6.56 1.69
N ASP A 52 0.29 -7.45 1.48
CA ASP A 52 0.28 -8.84 1.94
C ASP A 52 0.21 -9.84 0.79
N SER A 53 0.29 -9.38 -0.46
CA SER A 53 0.14 -10.24 -1.63
C SER A 53 1.41 -10.17 -2.48
N ILE A 54 2.16 -11.29 -2.52
CA ILE A 54 3.42 -11.44 -3.26
C ILE A 54 3.23 -12.39 -4.44
N THR A 55 3.72 -12.01 -5.61
CA THR A 55 3.77 -12.85 -6.80
C THR A 55 5.22 -13.21 -7.10
N LEU A 56 5.46 -14.50 -7.28
CA LEU A 56 6.77 -15.09 -7.61
C LEU A 56 6.72 -15.70 -9.02
N PRO A 57 7.41 -15.12 -10.00
CA PRO A 57 7.66 -15.79 -11.28
C PRO A 57 8.75 -16.84 -11.10
N ILE A 58 8.37 -18.12 -11.21
CA ILE A 58 9.24 -19.29 -10.95
C ILE A 58 9.32 -20.17 -12.19
N PHE A 59 10.52 -20.66 -12.44
CA PHE A 59 10.78 -21.77 -13.36
C PHE A 59 11.44 -22.91 -12.59
N GLU A 60 10.78 -24.06 -12.54
CA GLU A 60 11.20 -25.25 -11.85
C GLU A 60 11.32 -26.39 -12.85
N LEU A 61 12.30 -27.30 -12.69
CA LEU A 61 12.63 -28.35 -13.65
C LEU A 61 12.10 -29.74 -13.28
N GLY A 62 11.74 -29.95 -12.02
CA GLY A 62 11.43 -31.28 -11.52
C GLY A 62 9.95 -31.65 -11.51
N GLY A 63 9.05 -30.70 -11.59
CA GLY A 63 7.60 -30.92 -11.53
C GLY A 63 7.11 -31.44 -10.19
N VAL A 64 7.83 -31.18 -9.10
CA VAL A 64 7.51 -31.58 -7.74
C VAL A 64 7.11 -30.36 -6.91
N GLU A 65 6.38 -30.58 -5.84
CA GLU A 65 6.10 -29.54 -4.86
C GLU A 65 7.39 -28.91 -4.34
N THR A 66 7.51 -27.60 -4.47
CA THR A 66 8.69 -26.86 -4.04
C THR A 66 8.33 -25.86 -2.95
N PRO A 67 8.62 -26.18 -1.68
CA PRO A 67 8.41 -25.23 -0.59
C PRO A 67 9.45 -24.10 -0.66
N ILE A 68 8.97 -22.88 -0.45
CA ILE A 68 9.74 -21.64 -0.43
C ILE A 68 9.44 -20.93 0.88
N GLY A 69 10.42 -20.85 1.78
CA GLY A 69 10.31 -20.02 2.97
C GLY A 69 10.46 -18.57 2.61
N ILE A 70 9.44 -17.74 2.92
CA ILE A 70 9.50 -16.29 2.77
C ILE A 70 9.64 -15.68 4.16
N TRP A 71 10.73 -14.96 4.38
CA TRP A 71 11.14 -14.46 5.68
C TRP A 71 11.24 -12.94 5.69
N ASP A 72 10.89 -12.33 6.80
CA ASP A 72 11.24 -10.98 7.17
C ASP A 72 12.48 -11.04 8.07
N GLY A 73 13.60 -10.50 7.61
CA GLY A 73 14.91 -10.69 8.20
C GLY A 73 15.58 -12.01 7.82
N LYS A 74 16.91 -12.09 7.98
CA LYS A 74 17.72 -13.24 7.55
C LYS A 74 17.42 -14.48 8.39
N PRO A 75 17.05 -15.62 7.78
CA PRO A 75 16.80 -16.85 8.51
C PRO A 75 17.95 -17.24 9.45
N GLY A 76 17.62 -17.47 10.72
CA GLY A 76 18.60 -17.80 11.78
C GLY A 76 19.09 -16.62 12.59
N GLU A 77 18.78 -15.38 12.22
CA GLU A 77 19.02 -14.20 13.05
C GLU A 77 17.89 -14.02 14.07
N LYS A 78 18.21 -13.38 15.22
CA LYS A 78 17.29 -13.28 16.37
C LYS A 78 15.96 -12.61 16.06
N GLU A 79 15.96 -11.64 15.15
CA GLU A 79 14.79 -10.82 14.82
C GLU A 79 14.09 -11.30 13.52
N SER A 80 14.63 -12.38 12.91
CA SER A 80 14.01 -12.92 11.71
C SER A 80 12.74 -13.71 12.03
N ARG A 81 11.75 -13.59 11.15
CA ARG A 81 10.49 -14.32 11.28
C ARG A 81 10.07 -14.91 9.94
N LEU A 82 9.62 -16.14 9.97
CA LEU A 82 8.99 -16.78 8.81
C LEU A 82 7.60 -16.15 8.62
N LEU A 83 7.40 -15.51 7.46
CA LEU A 83 6.09 -14.96 7.09
C LEU A 83 5.16 -16.06 6.61
N ILE A 84 5.64 -16.88 5.67
CA ILE A 84 4.90 -18.00 5.09
C ILE A 84 5.87 -19.03 4.50
N THR A 85 5.46 -20.29 4.47
CA THR A 85 6.01 -21.31 3.57
C THR A 85 5.10 -21.41 2.35
N ALA A 86 5.46 -20.73 1.29
CA ALA A 86 4.78 -20.83 0.00
C ALA A 86 5.11 -22.17 -0.65
N VAL A 87 4.15 -22.82 -1.29
CA VAL A 87 4.37 -24.09 -2.00
C VAL A 87 4.06 -23.90 -3.47
N TYR A 88 5.10 -23.96 -4.30
CA TYR A 88 4.95 -23.90 -5.74
C TYR A 88 4.65 -25.29 -6.29
N GLN A 89 3.58 -25.42 -7.08
CA GLN A 89 3.05 -26.71 -7.55
C GLN A 89 2.78 -26.77 -9.05
N LYS A 90 3.09 -25.71 -9.80
CA LYS A 90 2.81 -25.69 -11.24
C LYS A 90 3.70 -26.67 -11.99
N ALA A 91 3.10 -27.40 -12.92
CA ALA A 91 3.86 -28.27 -13.81
C ALA A 91 4.93 -27.50 -14.57
N SER A 92 6.13 -28.09 -14.66
CA SER A 92 7.26 -27.48 -15.34
C SER A 92 6.96 -27.23 -16.81
N ILE A 93 7.25 -26.03 -17.28
CA ILE A 93 7.29 -25.68 -18.71
C ILE A 93 8.71 -25.22 -19.01
N TRP A 94 9.36 -25.90 -19.93
CA TRP A 94 10.76 -25.66 -20.25
C TRP A 94 11.02 -24.17 -20.54
N ASN A 95 12.00 -23.60 -19.85
CA ASN A 95 12.49 -22.22 -20.01
C ASN A 95 11.38 -21.15 -19.90
N THR A 96 10.34 -21.40 -19.09
CA THR A 96 9.21 -20.49 -18.91
C THR A 96 8.99 -20.21 -17.44
N TYR A 97 9.05 -18.94 -17.07
CA TYR A 97 8.63 -18.50 -15.74
C TYR A 97 7.11 -18.49 -15.65
N GLN A 98 6.58 -19.10 -14.62
CA GLN A 98 5.16 -19.11 -14.31
C GLN A 98 4.93 -18.35 -13.01
N GLU A 99 4.01 -17.41 -13.04
CA GLU A 99 3.68 -16.59 -11.87
C GLU A 99 2.76 -17.36 -10.93
N GLU A 100 3.04 -17.29 -9.63
CA GLU A 100 2.15 -17.76 -8.59
C GLU A 100 2.09 -16.71 -7.48
N THR A 101 0.88 -16.45 -6.97
CA THR A 101 0.63 -15.41 -5.97
C THR A 101 0.29 -16.05 -4.64
N TYR A 102 0.92 -15.55 -3.60
CA TYR A 102 0.76 -16.01 -2.22
C TYR A 102 0.31 -14.84 -1.34
N LEU A 103 -0.54 -15.15 -0.36
CA LEU A 103 -0.97 -14.18 0.65
C LEU A 103 -0.13 -14.35 1.92
N LEU A 104 0.42 -13.26 2.40
CA LEU A 104 1.08 -13.20 3.69
C LEU A 104 0.03 -13.05 4.81
N PRO A 105 0.34 -13.44 6.05
CA PRO A 105 -0.60 -13.35 7.17
C PRO A 105 -0.91 -11.89 7.58
N GLU A 106 -0.07 -10.95 7.16
CA GLU A 106 -0.24 -9.53 7.45
C GLU A 106 0.39 -8.65 6.36
N ARG A 107 -0.04 -7.39 6.27
CA ARG A 107 0.59 -6.41 5.39
C ARG A 107 1.95 -5.98 5.96
N LEU A 108 2.98 -6.08 5.15
CA LEU A 108 4.28 -5.47 5.41
C LEU A 108 4.18 -3.97 5.12
N LYS A 109 4.56 -3.13 6.08
CA LYS A 109 4.53 -1.66 5.97
C LYS A 109 5.89 -1.08 6.35
N GLY A 110 6.30 -0.01 5.67
CA GLY A 110 7.63 0.57 5.88
C GLY A 110 8.73 -0.24 5.21
N ILE A 111 9.91 -0.27 5.80
CA ILE A 111 11.10 -0.89 5.20
C ILE A 111 11.32 -2.26 5.83
N HIS A 112 11.45 -3.28 4.97
CA HIS A 112 11.71 -4.66 5.35
C HIS A 112 12.87 -5.26 4.56
N ASP A 113 13.46 -6.32 5.12
CA ASP A 113 14.46 -7.15 4.48
C ASP A 113 13.84 -8.52 4.19
N LEU A 114 13.60 -8.85 2.93
CA LEU A 114 12.99 -10.11 2.54
C LEU A 114 14.02 -11.14 2.15
N TYR A 115 13.82 -12.37 2.64
CA TYR A 115 14.66 -13.51 2.32
C TYR A 115 13.82 -14.69 1.84
N PHE A 116 14.32 -15.37 0.80
CA PHE A 116 13.74 -16.58 0.25
C PHE A 116 14.63 -17.75 0.59
N GLU A 117 14.10 -18.71 1.35
CA GLU A 117 14.79 -19.94 1.73
C GLU A 117 14.29 -21.10 0.88
N LEU A 118 15.21 -21.78 0.22
CA LEU A 118 14.95 -22.81 -0.78
C LEU A 118 15.81 -24.03 -0.52
N HIS A 119 15.24 -25.22 -0.70
CA HIS A 119 15.92 -26.50 -0.50
C HIS A 119 16.05 -27.31 -1.80
N GLN A 120 15.56 -26.78 -2.90
CA GLN A 120 15.56 -27.40 -4.22
C GLN A 120 16.02 -26.40 -5.27
N LYS A 121 16.43 -26.90 -6.44
CA LYS A 121 16.83 -26.04 -7.54
C LYS A 121 15.60 -25.44 -8.20
N ILE A 122 15.49 -24.12 -8.12
CA ILE A 122 14.54 -23.33 -8.88
C ILE A 122 15.22 -22.15 -9.55
N HIS A 123 14.57 -21.60 -10.55
CA HIS A 123 14.89 -20.31 -11.10
C HIS A 123 13.82 -19.32 -10.64
N LEU A 124 14.23 -18.31 -9.89
CA LEU A 124 13.38 -17.22 -9.42
C LEU A 124 13.71 -15.98 -10.23
N LYS A 125 12.77 -15.52 -11.06
CA LYS A 125 12.94 -14.29 -11.84
C LYS A 125 13.04 -13.07 -10.93
N GLY A 126 12.31 -13.11 -9.83
CA GLY A 126 12.21 -12.04 -8.85
C GLY A 126 10.90 -12.14 -8.09
N PHE A 127 10.44 -11.02 -7.59
CA PHE A 127 9.15 -10.92 -6.93
C PHE A 127 8.51 -9.56 -7.18
N VAL A 128 7.19 -9.50 -7.05
CA VAL A 128 6.40 -8.26 -7.08
C VAL A 128 5.25 -8.36 -6.09
N PHE A 129 4.95 -7.27 -5.42
CA PHE A 129 3.82 -7.17 -4.52
C PHE A 129 2.67 -6.39 -5.15
N ARG A 130 1.45 -6.76 -4.79
CA ARG A 130 0.27 -6.04 -5.21
C ARG A 130 0.22 -4.68 -4.51
N LYS A 131 0.13 -3.58 -5.29
CA LYS A 131 -0.15 -2.26 -4.73
C LYS A 131 -1.63 -2.16 -4.36
N TYR A 132 -1.92 -1.80 -3.12
CA TYR A 132 -3.28 -1.55 -2.67
C TYR A 132 -3.64 -0.07 -2.87
N PRO A 133 -4.88 0.24 -3.31
CA PRO A 133 -5.36 1.61 -3.38
C PRO A 133 -5.41 2.23 -1.99
N LYS A 134 -4.86 3.44 -1.82
CA LYS A 134 -4.94 4.17 -0.54
C LYS A 134 -6.30 4.84 -0.32
N ALA A 135 -7.13 4.95 -1.35
CA ALA A 135 -8.39 5.66 -1.32
C ALA A 135 -9.36 5.18 -0.23
N PHE A 136 -9.29 3.90 0.13
CA PHE A 136 -10.14 3.29 1.17
C PHE A 136 -9.44 3.08 2.51
N GLU A 137 -8.19 3.51 2.62
CA GLU A 137 -7.45 3.45 3.89
C GLU A 137 -7.79 4.66 4.76
N CYS A 138 -7.63 4.51 6.08
CA CYS A 138 -7.69 5.65 6.98
C CYS A 138 -6.42 6.49 6.81
N LEU A 139 -6.57 7.70 6.27
CA LEU A 139 -5.48 8.64 6.03
C LEU A 139 -5.54 9.78 7.03
N TYR A 140 -4.39 10.17 7.56
CA TYR A 140 -4.31 11.31 8.46
C TYR A 140 -4.15 12.61 7.67
N ALA A 141 -4.72 13.70 8.17
CA ALA A 141 -4.68 14.99 7.48
C ALA A 141 -3.25 15.52 7.22
N ASN A 142 -2.30 15.20 8.11
CA ASN A 142 -0.88 15.53 7.95
C ASN A 142 -0.14 14.65 6.93
N GLU A 143 -0.80 13.68 6.32
CA GLU A 143 -0.25 12.82 5.26
C GLU A 143 -0.56 13.36 3.85
N SER A 144 -1.18 14.54 3.76
CA SER A 144 -1.41 15.22 2.49
C SER A 144 -0.08 15.48 1.77
N GLU A 145 -0.06 15.30 0.45
CA GLU A 145 1.12 15.57 -0.38
C GLU A 145 1.42 17.07 -0.51
N ALA A 146 0.37 17.90 -0.39
CA ALA A 146 0.51 19.36 -0.41
C ALA A 146 -0.50 19.99 0.52
N ILE A 147 -0.07 21.09 1.18
CA ILE A 147 -0.92 21.96 2.00
C ILE A 147 -0.68 23.39 1.55
N TYR A 148 -1.77 24.10 1.27
CA TYR A 148 -1.75 25.52 0.91
C TYR A 148 -2.55 26.31 1.93
N GLY A 149 -2.12 27.54 2.18
CA GLY A 149 -2.78 28.49 3.08
C GLY A 149 -1.87 28.93 4.22
N ASP A 150 -2.30 29.96 4.95
CA ASP A 150 -1.48 30.61 5.96
C ASP A 150 -1.91 30.30 7.40
N GLN A 151 -3.15 29.83 7.58
CA GLN A 151 -3.72 29.62 8.90
C GLN A 151 -3.99 28.15 9.16
N MET A 152 -2.96 27.44 9.55
CA MET A 152 -3.01 26.05 10.04
C MET A 152 -1.73 25.69 10.77
N ARG A 153 -1.75 24.58 11.47
CA ARG A 153 -0.60 24.00 12.16
C ARG A 153 -0.55 22.50 11.91
N VAL A 154 0.46 22.05 11.18
CA VAL A 154 0.72 20.61 10.95
C VAL A 154 1.33 20.00 12.20
N THR A 155 0.76 18.90 12.67
CA THR A 155 1.21 18.16 13.87
C THR A 155 1.35 16.68 13.56
N GLU A 156 1.95 15.92 14.48
CA GLU A 156 1.99 14.44 14.36
C GLU A 156 0.60 13.78 14.38
N LYS A 157 -0.41 14.49 14.87
CA LYS A 157 -1.80 14.00 15.02
C LYS A 157 -2.75 14.54 13.96
N GLY A 158 -2.27 15.25 12.94
CA GLY A 158 -3.14 15.85 11.92
C GLY A 158 -2.82 17.31 11.66
N VAL A 159 -3.78 18.04 11.08
CA VAL A 159 -3.68 19.47 10.80
C VAL A 159 -4.67 20.22 11.67
N MET A 160 -4.15 21.09 12.54
CA MET A 160 -4.89 21.79 13.57
C MET A 160 -5.01 23.27 13.24
N ASP A 161 -5.94 23.95 13.92
CA ASP A 161 -6.13 25.39 13.81
C ASP A 161 -6.39 25.84 12.35
N ILE A 162 -7.06 24.99 11.57
CA ILE A 162 -7.39 25.30 10.18
C ILE A 162 -8.38 26.46 10.16
N GLY A 163 -7.93 27.55 9.55
CA GLY A 163 -8.72 28.74 9.35
C GLY A 163 -9.08 28.97 7.89
N ASN A 164 -8.92 30.23 7.45
CA ASN A 164 -9.34 30.66 6.12
C ASN A 164 -8.41 30.17 5.01
N ASN A 165 -9.01 29.77 3.89
CA ASN A 165 -8.29 29.46 2.64
C ASN A 165 -7.19 28.40 2.78
N VAL A 166 -7.47 27.34 3.50
CA VAL A 166 -6.56 26.20 3.62
C VAL A 166 -7.03 25.08 2.71
N THR A 167 -6.09 24.47 1.99
CA THR A 167 -6.34 23.32 1.12
C THR A 167 -5.33 22.22 1.42
N LEU A 168 -5.82 21.00 1.64
CA LEU A 168 -5.02 19.79 1.77
C LEU A 168 -5.25 18.92 0.53
N GLU A 169 -4.18 18.44 -0.12
CA GLU A 169 -4.27 17.61 -1.33
C GLU A 169 -3.76 16.19 -1.11
N PHE A 170 -4.52 15.23 -1.64
CA PHE A 170 -4.22 13.80 -1.66
C PHE A 170 -4.27 13.28 -3.09
N SER A 171 -3.12 12.88 -3.63
CA SER A 171 -2.99 12.34 -4.98
C SER A 171 -3.23 10.83 -4.99
N ASP A 172 -3.35 10.23 -6.18
CA ASP A 172 -3.44 8.77 -6.40
C ASP A 172 -4.55 8.09 -5.56
N MET A 173 -5.69 8.73 -5.42
CA MET A 173 -6.87 8.18 -4.76
C MET A 173 -7.68 7.36 -5.77
N ASP A 174 -7.35 6.08 -5.91
CA ASP A 174 -8.02 5.19 -6.85
C ASP A 174 -9.22 4.50 -6.19
N PHE A 175 -10.42 4.93 -6.58
CA PHE A 175 -11.69 4.39 -6.12
C PHE A 175 -12.16 3.17 -6.96
N GLY A 176 -11.44 2.81 -8.03
CA GLY A 176 -11.79 1.70 -8.91
C GLY A 176 -13.15 1.87 -9.60
N SER A 177 -13.68 0.76 -10.10
CA SER A 177 -15.00 0.70 -10.75
C SER A 177 -16.15 0.71 -9.75
N ASP A 178 -15.93 0.23 -8.53
CA ASP A 178 -16.99 0.12 -7.52
C ASP A 178 -17.30 1.49 -6.89
N GLY A 179 -16.27 2.33 -6.79
CA GLY A 179 -16.41 3.71 -6.32
C GLY A 179 -16.66 3.85 -4.82
N THR A 180 -16.99 5.08 -4.44
CA THR A 180 -17.42 5.46 -3.09
C THR A 180 -18.59 6.44 -3.15
N ASP A 181 -19.46 6.40 -2.15
CA ASP A 181 -20.53 7.37 -1.93
C ASP A 181 -20.60 7.83 -0.47
N LYS A 182 -19.57 7.49 0.33
CA LYS A 182 -19.48 7.85 1.74
C LYS A 182 -18.06 8.19 2.14
N ILE A 183 -17.93 9.13 3.06
CA ILE A 183 -16.68 9.49 3.72
C ILE A 183 -16.90 9.58 5.23
N CYS A 184 -15.97 9.00 5.99
CA CYS A 184 -15.84 9.25 7.42
C CYS A 184 -14.76 10.30 7.64
N ILE A 185 -15.03 11.32 8.45
CA ILE A 185 -14.08 12.36 8.84
C ILE A 185 -13.95 12.39 10.36
N CYS A 186 -12.75 12.33 10.85
CA CYS A 186 -12.42 12.56 12.26
C CYS A 186 -11.87 13.97 12.41
N GLY A 187 -12.58 14.78 13.16
CA GLY A 187 -12.23 16.18 13.40
C GLY A 187 -12.99 16.78 14.55
N ARG A 188 -12.78 18.07 14.79
CA ARG A 188 -13.56 18.88 15.74
C ARG A 188 -13.62 20.33 15.30
N THR A 189 -14.65 21.03 15.73
CA THR A 189 -14.85 22.45 15.44
C THR A 189 -15.65 23.12 16.54
N GLN A 190 -15.33 24.39 16.82
CA GLN A 190 -16.12 25.24 17.73
C GLN A 190 -17.27 25.93 17.00
N ASN A 191 -17.26 25.94 15.67
CA ASN A 191 -18.37 26.49 14.90
C ASN A 191 -19.61 25.58 15.03
N GLU A 192 -20.81 26.15 15.09
CA GLU A 192 -22.07 25.41 15.05
C GLU A 192 -22.07 24.41 13.88
N LYS A 193 -21.53 24.84 12.72
CA LYS A 193 -21.25 24.02 11.56
C LYS A 193 -19.97 24.50 10.88
N ASN A 194 -19.10 23.58 10.49
CA ASN A 194 -17.93 23.89 9.67
C ASN A 194 -18.10 23.28 8.28
N THR A 195 -18.14 24.14 7.28
CA THR A 195 -18.26 23.72 5.88
C THR A 195 -16.91 23.24 5.35
N ILE A 196 -16.88 22.05 4.78
CA ILE A 196 -15.71 21.48 4.12
C ILE A 196 -16.08 21.19 2.67
N HIS A 197 -15.33 21.79 1.73
CA HIS A 197 -15.46 21.46 0.32
C HIS A 197 -14.50 20.32 -0.03
N ILE A 198 -15.01 19.26 -0.62
CA ILE A 198 -14.22 18.14 -1.11
C ILE A 198 -14.22 18.23 -2.62
N ARG A 199 -13.04 18.44 -3.20
CA ARG A 199 -12.83 18.48 -4.64
C ARG A 199 -12.23 17.17 -5.10
N PHE A 200 -12.83 16.58 -6.13
CA PHE A 200 -12.33 15.42 -6.85
C PHE A 200 -11.94 15.85 -8.25
N PHE A 201 -10.77 15.47 -8.70
CA PHE A 201 -10.25 15.81 -10.03
C PHE A 201 -9.62 14.57 -10.67
N ASP A 202 -10.13 14.14 -11.84
CA ASP A 202 -9.67 12.95 -12.56
C ASP A 202 -8.58 13.24 -13.62
N GLY A 203 -8.09 14.47 -13.70
CA GLY A 203 -7.17 14.94 -14.72
C GLY A 203 -7.85 15.76 -15.83
N GLU A 204 -9.17 15.64 -15.98
CA GLU A 204 -9.96 16.35 -16.99
C GLU A 204 -11.12 17.15 -16.37
N LYS A 205 -11.83 16.53 -15.45
CA LYS A 205 -13.07 17.07 -14.84
C LYS A 205 -12.91 17.24 -13.33
N GLU A 206 -13.54 18.29 -12.86
CA GLU A 206 -13.65 18.60 -11.44
C GLU A 206 -15.09 18.34 -10.97
N ASN A 207 -15.22 17.59 -9.88
CA ASN A 207 -16.45 17.47 -9.10
C ASN A 207 -16.17 18.04 -7.72
N ARG A 208 -17.02 18.96 -7.27
CA ARG A 208 -16.91 19.59 -5.95
C ARG A 208 -18.16 19.31 -5.14
N GLN A 209 -17.95 18.75 -3.98
CA GLN A 209 -19.01 18.41 -3.03
C GLN A 209 -18.80 19.17 -1.73
N ILE A 210 -19.86 19.33 -0.98
CA ILE A 210 -19.84 20.13 0.26
C ILE A 210 -20.44 19.29 1.36
N ILE A 211 -19.75 19.21 2.48
CA ILE A 211 -20.26 18.63 3.72
C ILE A 211 -20.25 19.69 4.83
N GLU A 212 -21.14 19.55 5.80
CA GLU A 212 -21.21 20.37 7.00
C GLU A 212 -20.88 19.51 8.21
N PHE A 213 -19.70 19.74 8.81
CA PHE A 213 -19.29 19.05 10.02
C PHE A 213 -19.93 19.75 11.22
N PRO A 214 -20.66 19.04 12.10
CA PRO A 214 -21.32 19.65 13.24
C PRO A 214 -20.31 20.08 14.31
N GLN A 215 -20.75 20.97 15.21
CA GLN A 215 -19.95 21.38 16.36
C GLN A 215 -19.60 20.17 17.24
N GLU A 216 -18.31 20.01 17.52
CA GLU A 216 -17.78 18.96 18.40
C GLU A 216 -16.57 19.51 19.15
N ASP A 217 -16.58 19.41 20.48
CA ASP A 217 -15.49 19.86 21.33
C ASP A 217 -14.30 18.88 21.32
N GLU A 218 -14.61 17.59 21.15
CA GLU A 218 -13.64 16.50 21.09
C GLU A 218 -13.54 15.96 19.66
N PHE A 219 -12.42 15.26 19.36
CA PHE A 219 -12.28 14.58 18.07
C PHE A 219 -13.33 13.48 17.93
N THR A 220 -14.23 13.66 16.99
CA THR A 220 -15.33 12.75 16.71
C THR A 220 -15.29 12.29 15.26
N MET A 221 -15.60 11.01 15.04
CA MET A 221 -15.76 10.44 13.72
C MET A 221 -17.20 10.65 13.24
N GLN A 222 -17.35 11.34 12.11
CA GLN A 222 -18.65 11.59 11.49
C GLN A 222 -18.68 11.00 10.08
N GLU A 223 -19.77 10.29 9.73
CA GLU A 223 -20.01 9.75 8.38
C GLU A 223 -20.86 10.72 7.57
N PHE A 224 -20.44 10.98 6.33
CA PHE A 224 -21.16 11.83 5.38
C PHE A 224 -21.43 11.06 4.10
N LYS A 225 -22.65 11.21 3.56
CA LYS A 225 -22.97 10.80 2.19
C LYS A 225 -22.41 11.83 1.22
N ILE A 226 -21.85 11.35 0.12
CA ILE A 226 -21.34 12.13 -0.99
C ILE A 226 -21.92 11.60 -2.31
N GLU A 227 -21.84 12.37 -3.38
CA GLU A 227 -22.12 11.86 -4.71
C GLU A 227 -21.09 10.80 -5.08
N SER A 228 -21.50 9.77 -5.82
CA SER A 228 -20.62 8.66 -6.19
C SER A 228 -19.40 9.14 -6.97
N VAL A 229 -18.22 8.69 -6.55
CA VAL A 229 -16.92 8.99 -7.17
C VAL A 229 -16.25 7.69 -7.57
N PHE A 230 -15.63 7.65 -8.75
CA PHE A 230 -15.03 6.46 -9.34
C PHE A 230 -13.63 6.75 -9.89
N GLY A 231 -12.86 5.69 -10.11
CA GLY A 231 -11.55 5.74 -10.76
C GLY A 231 -10.49 6.51 -9.97
N LEU A 232 -9.44 6.89 -10.68
CA LEU A 232 -8.30 7.61 -10.11
C LEU A 232 -8.63 9.09 -9.96
N GLN A 233 -8.46 9.61 -8.76
CA GLN A 233 -8.77 11.00 -8.41
C GLN A 233 -7.61 11.67 -7.66
N GLN A 234 -7.47 12.96 -7.83
CA GLN A 234 -6.86 13.86 -6.87
C GLN A 234 -7.96 14.41 -5.96
N VAL A 235 -7.83 14.23 -4.66
CA VAL A 235 -8.81 14.69 -3.67
C VAL A 235 -8.23 15.89 -2.93
N SER A 236 -9.03 16.96 -2.82
CA SER A 236 -8.63 18.15 -2.05
C SER A 236 -9.70 18.50 -1.03
N PHE A 237 -9.30 18.71 0.23
CA PHE A 237 -10.15 19.27 1.27
C PHE A 237 -9.88 20.77 1.34
N ILE A 238 -10.92 21.57 1.11
CA ILE A 238 -10.82 23.03 1.01
C ILE A 238 -11.65 23.68 2.10
N PHE A 239 -11.00 24.49 2.91
CA PHE A 239 -11.58 25.23 4.02
C PHE A 239 -11.69 26.69 3.62
N MET A 240 -12.93 27.18 3.53
CA MET A 240 -13.26 28.52 3.09
C MET A 240 -13.18 29.54 4.25
N PRO A 241 -13.24 30.87 3.96
CA PRO A 241 -13.32 31.88 5.01
C PRO A 241 -14.43 31.60 6.03
N GLY A 242 -14.08 31.70 7.31
CA GLY A 242 -14.95 31.36 8.43
C GLY A 242 -14.75 29.96 8.99
N SER A 243 -13.92 29.13 8.37
CA SER A 243 -13.56 27.83 8.92
C SER A 243 -12.78 27.94 10.23
N GLN A 244 -13.05 26.99 11.12
CA GLN A 244 -12.33 26.81 12.38
C GLN A 244 -12.36 25.32 12.70
N PHE A 245 -11.36 24.57 12.22
CA PHE A 245 -11.41 23.12 12.19
C PHE A 245 -10.07 22.49 12.58
N ASP A 246 -10.13 21.45 13.38
CA ASP A 246 -9.02 20.55 13.63
C ASP A 246 -9.30 19.23 12.88
N PHE A 247 -8.45 18.89 11.92
CA PHE A 247 -8.60 17.75 11.04
C PHE A 247 -7.62 16.65 11.43
N TYR A 248 -8.12 15.52 11.95
CA TYR A 248 -7.30 14.39 12.36
C TYR A 248 -7.10 13.40 11.22
N SER A 249 -8.19 12.80 10.72
CA SER A 249 -8.13 11.77 9.68
C SER A 249 -9.43 11.69 8.89
N PHE A 250 -9.38 10.95 7.78
CA PHE A 250 -10.56 10.61 6.99
C PHE A 250 -10.40 9.22 6.38
N GLN A 251 -11.53 8.65 5.95
CA GLN A 251 -11.60 7.39 5.23
C GLN A 251 -12.80 7.38 4.30
N PHE A 252 -12.59 7.10 3.03
CA PHE A 252 -13.68 6.79 2.12
C PHE A 252 -14.11 5.34 2.30
N LEU A 253 -15.41 5.09 2.23
CA LEU A 253 -15.95 3.74 2.34
C LEU A 253 -16.25 3.19 0.95
N LYS A 254 -15.92 1.92 0.74
CA LYS A 254 -16.33 1.24 -0.50
C LYS A 254 -17.85 1.26 -0.59
N LYS A 255 -18.36 1.53 -1.79
CA LYS A 255 -19.78 1.39 -2.05
C LYS A 255 -20.18 -0.07 -1.82
N GLU A 256 -21.18 -0.30 -0.97
CA GLU A 256 -21.75 -1.64 -0.81
C GLU A 256 -22.36 -2.03 -2.15
N GLY A 257 -21.89 -3.14 -2.73
CA GLY A 257 -22.50 -3.68 -3.95
C GLY A 257 -23.96 -3.94 -3.66
N GLU A 258 -24.86 -3.46 -4.51
CA GLU A 258 -26.23 -3.95 -4.51
C GLU A 258 -26.14 -5.47 -4.76
N GLU A 259 -26.37 -6.28 -3.71
CA GLU A 259 -26.60 -7.71 -3.89
C GLU A 259 -27.82 -7.85 -4.78
N GLY A 260 -27.57 -8.13 -6.08
CA GLY A 260 -28.58 -8.40 -7.09
C GLY A 260 -29.05 -9.85 -7.06
#